data_825e21a4a61e19f789bc6ef85083efeb
#
_entry.id   825e21a4a61e19f789bc6ef85083efeb
#
_cell.length_a   1.000
_cell.length_b   1.000
_cell.length_c   1.000
_cell.angle_alpha   90.00
_cell.angle_beta   90.00
_cell.angle_gamma   90.00
#
_symmetry.space_group_name_H-M   'P 1'
#
loop_
_entity.id
_entity.type
_entity.pdbx_description
1 polymer ?
#
loop_
_entity_poly.entity_id
_entity_poly.type
_entity_poly.pdbx_seq_one_letter_code
_entity_poly.pdbx_strand_id
1 'polypeptide(L)'
;MYDEGYYRSREATRDFVIEARLLYKMLSPSPDSRILEVGCGGGGFLAFLEERGHRPTGVDLLPEAVGAARGLAVGSEILSADAYDLPFPDESFDCLLSQHLVEHLEGLPQALREWRRVLKEAGTLAICTPNSLYPCPSLFYDSSHVHIYSPKELEQVVVDAGFVLTSSRTIFPHLWKGKISVKLGVPLYRIFEPLPLFRESGRTLLLAASKPREKP
;
A
#
# COMPACT_ATOMS: atom_id res chain seq x y z
N MET A 1 -12.28 -15.40 -4.96
CA MET A 1 -11.09 -16.13 -4.51
C MET A 1 -9.90 -15.59 -5.28
N TYR A 2 -8.88 -15.16 -4.59
CA TYR A 2 -7.67 -14.57 -5.17
C TYR A 2 -6.76 -15.70 -5.63
N ASP A 3 -6.73 -15.97 -6.94
CA ASP A 3 -5.86 -16.97 -7.56
C ASP A 3 -4.67 -16.31 -8.28
N GLU A 4 -3.76 -17.12 -8.82
CA GLU A 4 -2.58 -16.63 -9.54
C GLU A 4 -2.96 -15.77 -10.75
N GLY A 5 -4.07 -16.09 -11.43
CA GLY A 5 -4.57 -15.32 -12.57
C GLY A 5 -5.04 -13.92 -12.14
N TYR A 6 -5.66 -13.80 -10.97
CA TYR A 6 -6.04 -12.52 -10.39
C TYR A 6 -4.83 -11.62 -10.17
N TYR A 7 -3.79 -12.11 -9.48
CA TYR A 7 -2.58 -11.34 -9.19
C TYR A 7 -1.90 -10.87 -10.47
N ARG A 8 -1.67 -11.77 -11.42
CA ARG A 8 -1.06 -11.43 -12.72
C ARG A 8 -1.85 -10.37 -13.48
N SER A 9 -3.18 -10.47 -13.50
CA SER A 9 -4.03 -9.50 -14.21
C SER A 9 -3.98 -8.11 -13.59
N ARG A 10 -3.95 -8.01 -12.26
CA ARG A 10 -3.87 -6.76 -11.50
C ARG A 10 -2.51 -6.08 -11.70
N GLU A 11 -1.43 -6.82 -11.56
CA GLU A 11 -0.05 -6.33 -11.65
C GLU A 11 0.33 -5.87 -13.07
N ALA A 12 -0.33 -6.42 -14.10
CA ALA A 12 -0.17 -5.97 -15.48
C ALA A 12 -0.90 -4.64 -15.78
N THR A 13 -1.65 -4.08 -14.84
CA THR A 13 -2.42 -2.86 -15.08
C THR A 13 -1.54 -1.62 -15.05
N ARG A 14 -1.94 -0.60 -15.82
CA ARG A 14 -1.29 0.72 -15.78
C ARG A 14 -1.43 1.40 -14.42
N ASP A 15 -2.54 1.16 -13.73
CA ASP A 15 -2.83 1.69 -12.41
C ASP A 15 -1.79 1.20 -11.40
N PHE A 16 -1.55 -0.11 -11.38
CA PHE A 16 -0.55 -0.72 -10.52
C PHE A 16 0.85 -0.08 -10.72
N VAL A 17 1.28 0.10 -11.97
CA VAL A 17 2.59 0.71 -12.26
C VAL A 17 2.67 2.15 -11.75
N ILE A 18 1.57 2.92 -11.83
CA ILE A 18 1.52 4.28 -11.31
C ILE A 18 1.56 4.27 -9.78
N GLU A 19 0.76 3.44 -9.13
CA GLU A 19 0.73 3.28 -7.67
C GLU A 19 2.11 2.87 -7.16
N ALA A 20 2.73 1.85 -7.74
CA ALA A 20 4.05 1.36 -7.36
C ALA A 20 5.13 2.45 -7.44
N ARG A 21 5.15 3.25 -8.53
CA ARG A 21 6.08 4.37 -8.67
C ARG A 21 5.89 5.45 -7.62
N LEU A 22 4.64 5.75 -7.27
CA LEU A 22 4.32 6.75 -6.27
C LEU A 22 4.66 6.27 -4.86
N LEU A 23 4.31 5.04 -4.52
CA LEU A 23 4.69 4.41 -3.25
C LEU A 23 6.21 4.37 -3.07
N TYR A 24 6.95 3.95 -4.09
CA TYR A 24 8.40 3.96 -4.08
C TYR A 24 8.98 5.36 -3.80
N LYS A 25 8.41 6.38 -4.45
CA LYS A 25 8.81 7.78 -4.21
C LYS A 25 8.47 8.24 -2.78
N MET A 26 7.36 7.80 -2.23
CA MET A 26 6.93 8.15 -0.86
C MET A 26 7.80 7.45 0.18
N LEU A 27 8.15 6.19 -0.03
CA LEU A 27 9.08 5.44 0.82
C LEU A 27 10.49 6.03 0.77
N SER A 28 10.91 6.49 -0.41
CA SER A 28 12.26 7.05 -0.65
C SER A 28 13.40 6.18 -0.08
N PRO A 29 13.44 4.86 -0.38
CA PRO A 29 14.41 3.97 0.22
C PRO A 29 15.83 4.29 -0.28
N SER A 30 16.82 4.17 0.61
CA SER A 30 18.24 4.15 0.21
C SER A 30 18.59 2.79 -0.42
N PRO A 31 19.70 2.67 -1.14
CA PRO A 31 20.09 1.39 -1.77
C PRO A 31 20.14 0.21 -0.80
N ASP A 32 20.58 0.45 0.44
CA ASP A 32 20.74 -0.58 1.47
C ASP A 32 19.53 -0.70 2.42
N SER A 33 18.43 -0.02 2.13
CA SER A 33 17.23 -0.08 2.97
C SER A 33 16.66 -1.48 3.01
N ARG A 34 16.37 -1.96 4.22
CA ARG A 34 15.55 -3.15 4.44
C ARG A 34 14.08 -2.76 4.28
N ILE A 35 13.41 -3.34 3.30
CA ILE A 35 12.03 -3.01 2.92
C ILE A 35 11.13 -4.19 3.20
N LEU A 36 10.03 -3.98 3.91
CA LEU A 36 8.97 -4.96 4.14
C LEU A 36 7.69 -4.57 3.40
N GLU A 37 7.10 -5.50 2.67
CA GLU A 37 5.74 -5.41 2.17
C GLU A 37 4.82 -6.33 2.98
N VAL A 38 3.79 -5.76 3.63
CA VAL A 38 2.77 -6.51 4.36
C VAL A 38 1.53 -6.64 3.49
N GLY A 39 1.12 -7.89 3.25
CA GLY A 39 0.10 -8.24 2.27
C GLY A 39 0.66 -8.17 0.85
N CYS A 40 1.77 -8.89 0.59
CA CYS A 40 2.48 -8.77 -0.69
C CYS A 40 1.76 -9.40 -1.90
N GLY A 41 0.66 -10.14 -1.66
CA GLY A 41 -0.12 -10.75 -2.72
C GLY A 41 0.73 -11.60 -3.66
N GLY A 42 0.61 -11.36 -4.97
CA GLY A 42 1.39 -12.06 -6.01
C GLY A 42 2.83 -11.59 -6.16
N GLY A 43 3.30 -10.60 -5.37
CA GLY A 43 4.70 -10.15 -5.37
C GLY A 43 5.03 -9.07 -6.39
N GLY A 44 4.04 -8.46 -7.02
CA GLY A 44 4.27 -7.47 -8.07
C GLY A 44 5.06 -6.24 -7.62
N PHE A 45 4.82 -5.75 -6.40
CA PHE A 45 5.61 -4.62 -5.88
C PHE A 45 7.01 -5.08 -5.44
N LEU A 46 7.15 -6.29 -4.92
CA LEU A 46 8.47 -6.86 -4.63
C LEU A 46 9.32 -6.96 -5.89
N ALA A 47 8.77 -7.51 -6.98
CA ALA A 47 9.45 -7.56 -8.29
C ALA A 47 9.83 -6.16 -8.80
N PHE A 48 8.92 -5.17 -8.63
CA PHE A 48 9.19 -3.77 -8.98
C PHE A 48 10.37 -3.19 -8.17
N LEU A 49 10.55 -3.58 -6.90
CA LEU A 49 11.70 -3.19 -6.07
C LEU A 49 12.98 -3.91 -6.49
N GLU A 50 12.91 -5.20 -6.86
CA GLU A 50 14.05 -5.96 -7.38
C GLU A 50 14.63 -5.35 -8.66
N GLU A 51 13.77 -4.91 -9.59
CA GLU A 51 14.19 -4.18 -10.79
C GLU A 51 14.99 -2.90 -10.49
N ARG A 52 14.89 -2.39 -9.24
CA ARG A 52 15.60 -1.18 -8.75
C ARG A 52 16.79 -1.51 -7.87
N GLY A 53 17.17 -2.78 -7.79
CA GLY A 53 18.34 -3.26 -7.07
C GLY A 53 18.12 -3.52 -5.58
N HIS A 54 16.87 -3.46 -5.09
CA HIS A 54 16.55 -3.82 -3.70
C HIS A 54 16.35 -5.33 -3.54
N ARG A 55 16.45 -5.80 -2.31
CA ARG A 55 16.10 -7.17 -1.90
C ARG A 55 15.06 -7.08 -0.79
N PRO A 56 13.79 -6.87 -1.14
CA PRO A 56 12.73 -6.69 -0.15
C PRO A 56 12.33 -8.02 0.50
N THR A 57 11.64 -7.90 1.62
CA THR A 57 10.91 -8.99 2.26
C THR A 57 9.42 -8.77 2.05
N GLY A 58 8.68 -9.83 1.72
CA GLY A 58 7.22 -9.83 1.59
C GLY A 58 6.59 -10.80 2.56
N VAL A 59 5.45 -10.43 3.13
CA VAL A 59 4.61 -11.33 3.91
C VAL A 59 3.17 -11.31 3.41
N ASP A 60 2.55 -12.47 3.38
CA ASP A 60 1.11 -12.61 3.12
C ASP A 60 0.57 -13.79 3.94
N LEU A 61 -0.71 -13.72 4.31
CA LEU A 61 -1.36 -14.79 5.07
C LEU A 61 -1.76 -15.97 4.17
N LEU A 62 -2.09 -15.70 2.89
CA LEU A 62 -2.63 -16.67 1.96
C LEU A 62 -1.51 -17.50 1.31
N PRO A 63 -1.51 -18.85 1.45
CA PRO A 63 -0.49 -19.70 0.83
C PRO A 63 -0.39 -19.53 -0.69
N GLU A 64 -1.52 -19.30 -1.37
CA GLU A 64 -1.59 -19.08 -2.82
C GLU A 64 -0.87 -17.79 -3.22
N ALA A 65 -1.02 -16.72 -2.44
CA ALA A 65 -0.32 -15.45 -2.63
C ALA A 65 1.20 -15.64 -2.46
N VAL A 66 1.60 -16.28 -1.35
CA VAL A 66 3.01 -16.60 -1.07
C VAL A 66 3.62 -17.44 -2.19
N GLY A 67 2.88 -18.43 -2.71
CA GLY A 67 3.32 -19.27 -3.84
C GLY A 67 3.53 -18.46 -5.11
N ALA A 68 2.57 -17.60 -5.46
CA ALA A 68 2.66 -16.72 -6.63
C ALA A 68 3.82 -15.72 -6.51
N ALA A 69 3.97 -15.09 -5.33
CA ALA A 69 5.02 -14.12 -5.07
C ALA A 69 6.42 -14.74 -5.19
N ARG A 70 6.64 -15.96 -4.67
CA ARG A 70 7.92 -16.70 -4.83
C ARG A 70 8.25 -17.02 -6.28
N GLY A 71 7.23 -17.20 -7.12
CA GLY A 71 7.41 -17.41 -8.55
C GLY A 71 7.77 -16.15 -9.33
N LEU A 72 7.35 -14.97 -8.83
CA LEU A 72 7.54 -13.68 -9.52
C LEU A 72 8.76 -12.91 -8.98
N ALA A 73 8.86 -12.76 -7.67
CA ALA A 73 9.88 -11.97 -7.00
C ALA A 73 10.98 -12.88 -6.42
N VAL A 74 11.79 -13.44 -7.30
CA VAL A 74 12.76 -14.51 -6.98
C VAL A 74 13.95 -14.04 -6.15
N GLY A 75 14.23 -12.75 -6.10
CA GLY A 75 15.29 -12.12 -5.29
C GLY A 75 14.83 -11.68 -3.91
N SER A 76 13.54 -11.84 -3.61
CA SER A 76 12.90 -11.41 -2.36
C SER A 76 12.80 -12.57 -1.36
N GLU A 77 12.82 -12.24 -0.07
CA GLU A 77 12.43 -13.18 0.98
C GLU A 77 10.92 -13.11 1.17
N ILE A 78 10.21 -14.26 1.02
CA ILE A 78 8.75 -14.30 1.10
C ILE A 78 8.29 -15.33 2.11
N LEU A 79 7.54 -14.86 3.12
CA LEU A 79 7.08 -15.64 4.26
C LEU A 79 5.55 -15.64 4.35
N SER A 80 5.00 -16.74 4.87
CA SER A 80 3.60 -16.74 5.32
C SER A 80 3.55 -16.15 6.72
N ALA A 81 2.84 -15.03 6.91
CA ALA A 81 2.69 -14.39 8.20
C ALA A 81 1.39 -13.58 8.29
N ASP A 82 0.91 -13.41 9.53
CA ASP A 82 -0.24 -12.55 9.83
C ASP A 82 0.24 -11.09 9.95
N ALA A 83 -0.52 -10.16 9.38
CA ALA A 83 -0.27 -8.73 9.47
C ALA A 83 -0.30 -8.18 10.92
N TYR A 84 -0.93 -8.92 11.83
CA TYR A 84 -1.03 -8.60 13.25
C TYR A 84 0.10 -9.21 14.12
N ASP A 85 0.89 -10.15 13.57
CA ASP A 85 1.96 -10.86 14.28
C ASP A 85 3.09 -11.20 13.30
N LEU A 86 3.99 -10.25 13.10
CA LEU A 86 5.07 -10.35 12.13
C LEU A 86 6.28 -11.08 12.73
N PRO A 87 6.86 -12.10 12.06
CA PRO A 87 7.93 -12.93 12.58
C PRO A 87 9.30 -12.24 12.52
N PHE A 88 9.36 -10.95 12.84
CA PHE A 88 10.57 -10.16 12.80
C PHE A 88 10.83 -9.48 14.16
N PRO A 89 12.10 -9.31 14.53
CA PRO A 89 12.47 -8.51 15.69
C PRO A 89 12.02 -7.06 15.56
N ASP A 90 11.95 -6.36 16.69
CA ASP A 90 11.74 -4.91 16.72
C ASP A 90 12.80 -4.21 15.84
N GLU A 91 12.41 -3.11 15.23
CA GLU A 91 13.31 -2.24 14.46
C GLU A 91 14.12 -2.95 13.36
N SER A 92 13.48 -3.89 12.68
CA SER A 92 14.10 -4.69 11.62
C SER A 92 14.14 -3.99 10.26
N PHE A 93 13.21 -3.07 9.97
CA PHE A 93 13.03 -2.50 8.64
C PHE A 93 13.15 -0.97 8.62
N ASP A 94 13.74 -0.44 7.54
CA ASP A 94 13.84 1.00 7.29
C ASP A 94 12.57 1.53 6.62
N CYS A 95 11.92 0.69 5.79
CA CYS A 95 10.69 1.01 5.08
C CYS A 95 9.68 -0.13 5.23
N LEU A 96 8.42 0.21 5.42
CA LEU A 96 7.30 -0.71 5.39
C LEU A 96 6.22 -0.16 4.47
N LEU A 97 5.67 -1.03 3.64
CA LEU A 97 4.52 -0.66 2.82
C LEU A 97 3.43 -1.71 2.90
N SER A 98 2.22 -1.25 2.60
CA SER A 98 1.06 -2.12 2.41
C SER A 98 0.21 -1.57 1.27
N GLN A 99 -0.06 -2.42 0.27
CA GLN A 99 -0.84 -2.05 -0.89
C GLN A 99 -2.10 -2.91 -1.00
N HIS A 100 -3.27 -2.27 -0.84
CA HIS A 100 -4.58 -2.91 -0.91
C HIS A 100 -4.73 -4.11 0.05
N LEU A 101 -4.34 -3.89 1.30
CA LEU A 101 -4.53 -4.81 2.40
C LEU A 101 -5.40 -4.21 3.50
N VAL A 102 -5.20 -2.92 3.83
CA VAL A 102 -5.80 -2.33 5.05
C VAL A 102 -7.33 -2.35 5.01
N GLU A 103 -7.93 -2.33 3.83
CA GLU A 103 -9.37 -2.47 3.63
C GLU A 103 -9.93 -3.85 4.00
N HIS A 104 -9.07 -4.86 4.14
CA HIS A 104 -9.41 -6.23 4.52
C HIS A 104 -9.16 -6.52 6.01
N LEU A 105 -8.54 -5.60 6.74
CA LEU A 105 -8.18 -5.79 8.14
C LEU A 105 -9.31 -5.35 9.08
N GLU A 106 -9.78 -6.24 9.95
CA GLU A 106 -10.78 -5.92 10.98
C GLU A 106 -10.22 -4.97 12.06
N GLY A 107 -8.92 -5.05 12.34
CA GLY A 107 -8.24 -4.33 13.42
C GLY A 107 -7.04 -3.53 12.95
N LEU A 108 -7.18 -2.59 12.00
CA LEU A 108 -6.07 -1.77 11.52
C LEU A 108 -5.21 -1.13 12.62
N PRO A 109 -5.78 -0.59 13.73
CA PRO A 109 -4.95 -0.06 14.82
C PRO A 109 -4.00 -1.09 15.45
N GLN A 110 -4.39 -2.38 15.51
CA GLN A 110 -3.53 -3.45 16.01
C GLN A 110 -2.41 -3.75 15.01
N ALA A 111 -2.72 -3.88 13.73
CA ALA A 111 -1.73 -4.11 12.68
C ALA A 111 -0.71 -2.96 12.64
N LEU A 112 -1.16 -1.70 12.72
CA LEU A 112 -0.27 -0.55 12.73
C LEU A 112 0.68 -0.52 13.94
N ARG A 113 0.25 -0.98 15.11
CA ARG A 113 1.16 -1.13 16.27
C ARG A 113 2.25 -2.16 16.00
N GLU A 114 1.88 -3.28 15.39
CA GLU A 114 2.83 -4.33 15.00
C GLU A 114 3.80 -3.84 13.91
N TRP A 115 3.28 -3.13 12.90
CA TRP A 115 4.10 -2.52 11.85
C TRP A 115 5.07 -1.48 12.42
N ARG A 116 4.61 -0.68 13.41
CA ARG A 116 5.46 0.28 14.12
C ARG A 116 6.55 -0.42 14.93
N ARG A 117 6.27 -1.58 15.52
CA ARG A 117 7.25 -2.38 16.26
C ARG A 117 8.42 -2.79 15.37
N VAL A 118 8.12 -3.38 14.21
CA VAL A 118 9.15 -3.88 13.29
C VAL A 118 9.85 -2.78 12.49
N LEU A 119 9.28 -1.58 12.41
CA LEU A 119 9.86 -0.43 11.74
C LEU A 119 10.88 0.24 12.66
N LYS A 120 12.07 0.57 12.12
CA LYS A 120 13.10 1.34 12.84
C LYS A 120 12.63 2.75 13.19
N GLU A 121 13.28 3.38 14.15
CA GLU A 121 13.13 4.83 14.38
C GLU A 121 13.44 5.62 13.10
N ALA A 122 12.66 6.65 12.84
CA ALA A 122 12.66 7.43 11.60
C ALA A 122 12.36 6.61 10.33
N GLY A 123 12.00 5.34 10.45
CA GLY A 123 11.57 4.50 9.34
C GLY A 123 10.25 4.98 8.72
N THR A 124 10.06 4.70 7.45
CA THR A 124 8.92 5.18 6.65
C THR A 124 7.88 4.10 6.45
N LEU A 125 6.62 4.44 6.72
CA LEU A 125 5.42 3.68 6.37
C LEU A 125 4.77 4.27 5.12
N ALA A 126 4.35 3.43 4.16
CA ALA A 126 3.48 3.84 3.05
C ALA A 126 2.28 2.91 2.93
N ILE A 127 1.09 3.46 2.74
CA ILE A 127 -0.17 2.73 2.57
C ILE A 127 -0.82 3.16 1.27
N CYS A 128 -1.33 2.17 0.52
CA CYS A 128 -2.18 2.37 -0.65
C CYS A 128 -3.48 1.58 -0.45
N THR A 129 -4.63 2.25 -0.59
CA THR A 129 -5.96 1.63 -0.36
C THR A 129 -7.03 2.34 -1.20
N PRO A 130 -8.20 1.73 -1.47
CA PRO A 130 -9.36 2.43 -2.01
C PRO A 130 -9.79 3.61 -1.14
N ASN A 131 -10.40 4.61 -1.77
CA ASN A 131 -10.90 5.81 -1.09
C ASN A 131 -12.42 5.81 -1.02
N SER A 132 -13.00 5.84 0.18
CA SER A 132 -14.45 5.86 0.40
C SER A 132 -15.14 7.11 -0.15
N LEU A 133 -14.42 8.21 -0.32
CA LEU A 133 -14.95 9.46 -0.89
C LEU A 133 -15.01 9.45 -2.43
N TYR A 134 -14.53 8.38 -3.09
CA TYR A 134 -14.63 8.26 -4.54
C TYR A 134 -16.08 8.12 -4.99
N PRO A 135 -16.57 8.94 -5.96
CA PRO A 135 -17.99 9.01 -6.30
C PRO A 135 -18.60 7.76 -6.95
N CYS A 136 -17.80 6.72 -7.22
CA CYS A 136 -18.27 5.46 -7.81
C CYS A 136 -17.94 4.27 -6.88
N PRO A 137 -18.62 4.11 -5.74
CA PRO A 137 -18.32 3.07 -4.76
C PRO A 137 -18.47 1.65 -5.30
N SER A 138 -19.28 1.45 -6.35
CA SER A 138 -19.43 0.14 -7.00
C SER A 138 -18.14 -0.43 -7.60
N LEU A 139 -17.08 0.38 -7.78
CA LEU A 139 -15.77 -0.08 -8.20
C LEU A 139 -15.01 -0.77 -7.08
N PHE A 140 -15.43 -0.59 -5.84
CA PHE A 140 -14.82 -1.18 -4.64
C PHE A 140 -15.68 -2.28 -4.03
N TYR A 141 -16.72 -2.74 -4.77
CA TYR A 141 -17.59 -3.79 -4.28
C TYR A 141 -16.85 -5.13 -4.35
N ASP A 142 -16.22 -5.46 -3.24
CA ASP A 142 -15.57 -6.72 -2.96
C ASP A 142 -16.08 -7.21 -1.60
N SER A 143 -16.60 -8.44 -1.54
CA SER A 143 -17.15 -9.01 -0.31
C SER A 143 -16.11 -9.23 0.79
N SER A 144 -14.84 -9.16 0.45
CA SER A 144 -13.72 -9.26 1.40
C SER A 144 -13.30 -7.91 2.00
N HIS A 145 -13.82 -6.77 1.49
CA HIS A 145 -13.57 -5.47 2.09
C HIS A 145 -14.37 -5.32 3.39
N VAL A 146 -13.66 -5.21 4.49
CA VAL A 146 -14.24 -4.96 5.82
C VAL A 146 -14.51 -3.48 6.00
N HIS A 147 -13.58 -2.63 5.60
CA HIS A 147 -13.69 -1.18 5.76
C HIS A 147 -12.91 -0.40 4.69
N ILE A 148 -13.57 0.53 4.02
CA ILE A 148 -12.92 1.44 3.06
C ILE A 148 -12.78 2.81 3.71
N TYR A 149 -11.55 3.26 3.88
CA TYR A 149 -11.21 4.49 4.61
C TYR A 149 -11.38 5.74 3.74
N SER A 150 -11.83 6.83 4.36
CA SER A 150 -11.64 8.18 3.84
C SER A 150 -10.21 8.66 4.16
N PRO A 151 -9.68 9.69 3.46
CA PRO A 151 -8.37 10.25 3.77
C PRO A 151 -8.20 10.63 5.24
N LYS A 152 -9.14 11.40 5.78
CA LYS A 152 -9.09 11.88 7.18
C LYS A 152 -9.17 10.74 8.20
N GLU A 153 -9.97 9.74 7.92
CA GLU A 153 -10.11 8.58 8.80
C GLU A 153 -8.82 7.76 8.85
N LEU A 154 -8.21 7.46 7.70
CA LEU A 154 -6.94 6.75 7.66
C LEU A 154 -5.82 7.56 8.32
N GLU A 155 -5.75 8.86 8.06
CA GLU A 155 -4.81 9.77 8.70
C GLU A 155 -4.91 9.70 10.22
N GLN A 156 -6.14 9.77 10.76
CA GLN A 156 -6.37 9.72 12.20
C GLN A 156 -5.93 8.38 12.79
N VAL A 157 -6.31 7.26 12.18
CA VAL A 157 -5.93 5.91 12.66
C VAL A 157 -4.41 5.73 12.66
N VAL A 158 -3.71 6.23 11.66
CA VAL A 158 -2.24 6.17 11.55
C VAL A 158 -1.57 7.04 12.63
N VAL A 159 -2.10 8.25 12.87
CA VAL A 159 -1.60 9.15 13.93
C VAL A 159 -1.84 8.54 15.31
N ASP A 160 -3.02 7.98 15.57
CA ASP A 160 -3.36 7.34 16.85
C ASP A 160 -2.48 6.10 17.13
N ALA A 161 -1.98 5.46 16.08
CA ALA A 161 -0.99 4.38 16.20
C ALA A 161 0.45 4.88 16.49
N GLY A 162 0.66 6.19 16.62
CA GLY A 162 1.94 6.81 17.00
C GLY A 162 2.87 7.12 15.83
N PHE A 163 2.35 7.23 14.63
CA PHE A 163 3.09 7.71 13.46
C PHE A 163 2.94 9.22 13.26
N VAL A 164 3.87 9.81 12.55
CA VAL A 164 3.83 11.21 12.10
C VAL A 164 3.58 11.25 10.61
N LEU A 165 2.49 11.86 10.18
CA LEU A 165 2.14 11.98 8.77
C LEU A 165 3.18 12.81 8.01
N THR A 166 3.60 12.32 6.85
CA THR A 166 4.51 13.02 5.94
C THR A 166 3.81 13.42 4.64
N SER A 167 2.85 12.62 4.17
CA SER A 167 2.08 12.89 2.96
C SER A 167 0.77 12.11 2.98
N SER A 168 -0.31 12.74 2.54
CA SER A 168 -1.59 12.08 2.25
C SER A 168 -2.20 12.71 1.02
N ARG A 169 -2.63 11.88 0.07
CA ARG A 169 -3.25 12.32 -1.17
C ARG A 169 -4.04 11.22 -1.85
N THR A 170 -4.94 11.60 -2.75
CA THR A 170 -5.63 10.65 -3.61
C THR A 170 -5.14 10.78 -5.05
N ILE A 171 -5.27 9.71 -5.81
CA ILE A 171 -4.91 9.65 -7.23
C ILE A 171 -6.07 9.07 -8.06
N PHE A 172 -6.01 9.19 -9.39
CA PHE A 172 -7.05 8.79 -10.33
C PHE A 172 -8.37 9.51 -10.08
N PRO A 173 -8.41 10.85 -10.31
CA PRO A 173 -9.57 11.67 -10.03
C PRO A 173 -10.78 11.24 -10.85
N HIS A 174 -11.97 11.50 -10.30
CA HIS A 174 -13.24 11.26 -10.97
C HIS A 174 -13.52 12.39 -11.98
N LEU A 175 -13.25 12.14 -13.26
CA LEU A 175 -13.41 13.14 -14.32
C LEU A 175 -14.76 13.08 -15.02
N TRP A 176 -15.44 11.90 -14.98
CA TRP A 176 -16.71 11.67 -15.68
C TRP A 176 -17.45 10.49 -15.06
N LYS A 177 -18.76 10.35 -15.31
CA LYS A 177 -19.53 9.21 -14.81
C LYS A 177 -19.12 7.88 -15.47
N GLY A 178 -19.00 6.82 -14.67
CA GLY A 178 -18.82 5.45 -15.12
C GLY A 178 -17.43 5.10 -15.69
N LYS A 179 -17.39 4.13 -16.61
CA LYS A 179 -16.15 3.56 -17.17
C LYS A 179 -15.23 4.57 -17.88
N ILE A 180 -15.78 5.70 -18.34
CA ILE A 180 -15.02 6.76 -19.01
C ILE A 180 -14.09 7.44 -17.99
N SER A 181 -14.53 7.65 -16.75
CA SER A 181 -13.70 8.24 -15.70
C SER A 181 -12.45 7.39 -15.41
N VAL A 182 -12.62 6.07 -15.37
CA VAL A 182 -11.48 5.15 -15.17
C VAL A 182 -10.51 5.24 -16.35
N LYS A 183 -11.01 5.25 -17.58
CA LYS A 183 -10.17 5.32 -18.79
C LYS A 183 -9.40 6.63 -18.92
N LEU A 184 -9.98 7.76 -18.52
CA LEU A 184 -9.36 9.08 -18.61
C LEU A 184 -8.62 9.48 -17.32
N GLY A 185 -9.12 9.09 -16.17
CA GLY A 185 -8.54 9.43 -14.87
C GLY A 185 -7.10 8.90 -14.71
N VAL A 186 -6.85 7.67 -15.14
CA VAL A 186 -5.52 7.06 -15.07
C VAL A 186 -4.48 7.79 -15.96
N PRO A 187 -4.72 8.03 -17.26
CA PRO A 187 -3.73 8.74 -18.09
C PRO A 187 -3.58 10.21 -17.76
N LEU A 188 -4.64 10.87 -17.26
CA LEU A 188 -4.67 12.31 -17.03
C LEU A 188 -4.52 12.72 -15.56
N TYR A 189 -4.31 11.76 -14.64
CA TYR A 189 -4.26 12.04 -13.20
C TYR A 189 -3.26 13.14 -12.83
N ARG A 190 -2.10 13.21 -13.52
CA ARG A 190 -1.07 14.23 -13.27
C ARG A 190 -1.53 15.66 -13.54
N ILE A 191 -2.52 15.82 -14.42
CA ILE A 191 -3.08 17.14 -14.80
C ILE A 191 -4.10 17.58 -13.75
N PHE A 192 -4.90 16.64 -13.24
CA PHE A 192 -6.03 16.92 -12.36
C PHE A 192 -5.74 16.76 -10.88
N GLU A 193 -4.77 15.92 -10.50
CA GLU A 193 -4.35 15.69 -9.10
C GLU A 193 -4.04 16.99 -8.34
N PRO A 194 -3.34 18.00 -8.91
CA PRO A 194 -3.02 19.23 -8.19
C PRO A 194 -4.24 20.12 -7.92
N LEU A 195 -5.37 19.89 -8.59
CA LEU A 195 -6.56 20.72 -8.45
C LEU A 195 -7.27 20.41 -7.13
N PRO A 196 -7.62 21.42 -6.30
CA PRO A 196 -8.21 21.21 -4.97
C PRO A 196 -9.48 20.34 -5.00
N LEU A 197 -10.29 20.47 -6.06
CA LEU A 197 -11.55 19.75 -6.25
C LEU A 197 -11.36 18.22 -6.33
N PHE A 198 -10.19 17.76 -6.79
CA PHE A 198 -9.89 16.33 -7.00
C PHE A 198 -8.97 15.75 -5.92
N ARG A 199 -8.48 16.59 -5.01
CA ARG A 199 -7.44 16.23 -4.04
C ARG A 199 -7.88 15.15 -3.04
N GLU A 200 -9.18 15.11 -2.69
CA GLU A 200 -9.74 14.17 -1.71
C GLU A 200 -10.62 13.10 -2.34
N SER A 201 -11.02 13.25 -3.60
CA SER A 201 -12.00 12.38 -4.27
C SER A 201 -11.41 11.46 -5.32
N GLY A 202 -10.10 11.29 -5.37
CA GLY A 202 -9.45 10.31 -6.24
C GLY A 202 -9.77 8.87 -5.80
N ARG A 203 -9.68 7.92 -6.75
CA ARG A 203 -10.05 6.52 -6.53
C ARG A 203 -9.18 5.83 -5.49
N THR A 204 -7.88 6.07 -5.54
CA THR A 204 -6.90 5.44 -4.67
C THR A 204 -6.33 6.47 -3.70
N LEU A 205 -6.30 6.12 -2.42
CA LEU A 205 -5.69 6.89 -1.35
C LEU A 205 -4.25 6.39 -1.13
N LEU A 206 -3.31 7.31 -1.12
CA LEU A 206 -1.90 7.09 -0.80
C LEU A 206 -1.56 7.89 0.45
N LEU A 207 -1.00 7.22 1.45
CA LEU A 207 -0.56 7.84 2.68
C LEU A 207 0.89 7.43 2.96
N ALA A 208 1.71 8.37 3.42
CA ALA A 208 3.01 8.09 4.01
C ALA A 208 3.13 8.73 5.39
N ALA A 209 3.82 8.03 6.27
CA ALA A 209 4.08 8.47 7.62
C ALA A 209 5.47 7.96 8.07
N SER A 210 5.99 8.50 9.15
CA SER A 210 7.26 8.04 9.75
C SER A 210 7.06 7.64 11.20
N LYS A 211 7.81 6.64 11.66
CA LYS A 211 7.96 6.36 13.09
C LYS A 211 8.80 7.47 13.72
N PRO A 212 8.29 8.24 14.68
CA PRO A 212 9.09 9.28 15.33
C PRO A 212 10.28 8.65 16.06
N ARG A 213 11.36 9.43 16.19
CA ARG A 213 12.45 9.06 17.11
C ARG A 213 11.96 9.22 18.54
N GLU A 214 12.20 8.23 19.37
CA GLU A 214 11.96 8.38 20.79
C GLU A 214 12.99 9.40 21.34
N LYS A 215 12.49 10.38 22.09
CA LYS A 215 13.41 11.32 22.73
C LYS A 215 14.21 10.58 23.79
N PRO A 216 15.54 10.79 23.87
CA PRO A 216 16.39 10.20 24.88
C PRO A 216 15.98 10.61 26.28
#